data_7a38cc930157fdcf118369a9cbf2c290
#
_entry.id   7a38cc930157fdcf118369a9cbf2c290
#
_cell.length_a   1.000
_cell.length_b   1.000
_cell.length_c   1.000
_cell.angle_alpha   90.00
_cell.angle_beta   90.00
_cell.angle_gamma   90.00
#
_symmetry.space_group_name_H-M   'P 1'
#
loop_
_entity.id
_entity.type
_entity.pdbx_description
1 polymer ?
#
loop_
_entity_poly.entity_id
_entity_poly.type
_entity_poly.pdbx_seq_one_letter_code
_entity_poly.pdbx_strand_id
1 'polypeptide(L)'
;MRNALLILTLALTSTLFGQVTYHADVAPIIHNACTECHRGGEIGPMPFTNYEEVAAYGPFIEYVTSIGYMPPWTPDAEFSHFVGERVLSAEEIETISAWVDAEMPEGDPADNPGIPDFPEGSQIGTPDLVFSMPGEYTHGGDMTDQYQVFVIPTGFDEDVAVRALEVRPGNGSIAHHAILGLDISGTAENLDAQDPDLGYESFGDFGFDAYENFFGGWVPGTQTVVYPEGIGRVLPAGSDLLVQMHYGPSPTEESDQTEVNVFFTEGPIEREVTTGIMGPWTLGEPFFIPPNEVKTFHGTYQIPTDLSFISIVPHCHLIGVEWEVYATSPNGQDTIPLISIPAWDFNWQGFFTFPYLTKIPAGYVVHGIATYDNTASNPFNPNDPPALVQYGDNTGDEMFFVFFDYVPYEEGDEDISLETPLLSSVTPLEQEVPSIKLQPNPASDRVQLLVHPSYVGAAWQLLDLGGRTVQTGTFRSANDRILVGALPEGVYMFQGPEGTQRLVIQH
;
A
#
# COMPACT_ATOMS: atom_id res chain seq x y z
N MET A 1 25.69 76.22 31.27
CA MET A 1 25.85 74.75 31.22
C MET A 1 24.49 74.18 30.82
N ARG A 2 24.37 73.76 29.53
CA ARG A 2 23.13 73.22 28.99
C ARG A 2 23.34 71.68 28.91
N ASN A 3 22.62 70.95 29.72
CA ASN A 3 22.59 69.48 29.63
C ASN A 3 21.70 69.06 28.44
N ALA A 4 22.29 68.48 27.43
CA ALA A 4 21.56 67.82 26.35
C ALA A 4 21.27 66.36 26.75
N LEU A 5 19.99 66.02 26.90
CA LEU A 5 19.51 64.72 27.18
C LEU A 5 19.39 63.94 25.81
N LEU A 6 20.26 63.01 25.58
CA LEU A 6 20.17 62.10 24.41
C LEU A 6 19.14 61.00 24.72
N ILE A 7 17.98 61.08 24.09
CA ILE A 7 17.00 59.99 24.11
C ILE A 7 17.42 58.95 23.02
N LEU A 8 17.91 57.81 23.46
CA LEU A 8 18.22 56.68 22.59
C LEU A 8 16.91 55.90 22.36
N THR A 9 16.27 56.07 21.20
CA THR A 9 15.14 55.28 20.77
C THR A 9 15.66 53.91 20.28
N LEU A 10 15.45 52.85 21.09
CA LEU A 10 15.63 51.47 20.67
C LEU A 10 14.48 51.11 19.70
N ALA A 11 14.77 51.04 18.41
CA ALA A 11 13.85 50.45 17.44
C ALA A 11 13.86 48.94 17.65
N LEU A 12 12.83 48.39 18.30
CA LEU A 12 12.53 46.96 18.23
C LEU A 12 12.11 46.69 16.78
N THR A 13 12.97 46.08 16.00
CA THR A 13 12.57 45.39 14.78
C THR A 13 11.89 44.08 15.19
N SER A 14 10.57 44.08 15.40
CA SER A 14 9.76 42.88 15.38
C SER A 14 9.84 42.37 13.94
N THR A 15 10.50 41.25 13.73
CA THR A 15 10.28 40.41 12.54
C THR A 15 8.81 40.01 12.60
N LEU A 16 8.00 40.60 11.72
CA LEU A 16 6.67 40.11 11.44
C LEU A 16 6.86 38.73 10.80
N PHE A 17 6.89 37.67 11.59
CA PHE A 17 6.52 36.36 11.09
C PHE A 17 5.05 36.47 10.71
N GLY A 18 4.69 36.10 9.48
CA GLY A 18 3.29 36.02 9.08
C GLY A 18 2.56 35.10 10.08
N GLN A 19 1.32 35.43 10.41
CA GLN A 19 0.48 34.57 11.23
C GLN A 19 0.31 33.22 10.49
N VAL A 20 0.57 32.13 11.16
CA VAL A 20 0.32 30.79 10.62
C VAL A 20 -1.17 30.61 10.32
N THR A 21 -1.52 30.20 9.12
CA THR A 21 -2.91 30.02 8.66
C THR A 21 -3.16 28.64 8.11
N TYR A 22 -4.43 28.24 8.04
CA TYR A 22 -4.77 26.92 7.52
C TYR A 22 -4.34 26.77 6.06
N HIS A 23 -4.81 27.65 5.17
CA HIS A 23 -4.61 27.45 3.73
C HIS A 23 -3.14 27.51 3.29
N ALA A 24 -2.35 28.42 3.88
CA ALA A 24 -0.95 28.56 3.49
C ALA A 24 -0.01 27.56 4.16
N ASP A 25 -0.27 27.22 5.43
CA ASP A 25 0.74 26.54 6.25
C ASP A 25 0.31 25.13 6.69
N VAL A 26 -0.97 24.95 7.10
CA VAL A 26 -1.45 23.69 7.69
C VAL A 26 -2.04 22.75 6.64
N ALA A 27 -2.78 23.28 5.66
CA ALA A 27 -3.39 22.47 4.61
C ALA A 27 -2.37 21.60 3.84
N PRO A 28 -1.16 22.10 3.49
CA PRO A 28 -0.15 21.24 2.87
C PRO A 28 0.23 20.02 3.73
N ILE A 29 0.37 20.20 5.04
CA ILE A 29 0.72 19.14 5.99
C ILE A 29 -0.44 18.12 6.06
N ILE A 30 -1.65 18.60 6.30
CA ILE A 30 -2.85 17.75 6.43
C ILE A 30 -3.12 16.98 5.15
N HIS A 31 -3.03 17.64 4.00
CA HIS A 31 -3.30 17.01 2.71
C HIS A 31 -2.28 15.91 2.37
N ASN A 32 -1.01 16.09 2.71
CA ASN A 32 0.04 15.13 2.42
C ASN A 32 0.08 13.97 3.42
N ALA A 33 -0.17 14.24 4.72
CA ALA A 33 0.07 13.27 5.77
C ALA A 33 -1.20 12.64 6.38
N CYS A 34 -2.38 13.24 6.16
CA CYS A 34 -3.61 12.82 6.85
C CYS A 34 -4.73 12.39 5.91
N THR A 35 -4.95 13.11 4.78
CA THR A 35 -6.12 12.90 3.92
C THR A 35 -6.12 11.56 3.17
N GLU A 36 -4.99 10.86 3.08
CA GLU A 36 -4.97 9.51 2.52
C GLU A 36 -5.94 8.58 3.27
N CYS A 37 -5.96 8.67 4.61
CA CYS A 37 -6.86 7.89 5.46
C CYS A 37 -8.08 8.69 5.91
N HIS A 38 -7.96 10.02 6.11
CA HIS A 38 -9.01 10.88 6.64
C HIS A 38 -9.79 11.59 5.51
N ARG A 39 -10.52 10.81 4.71
CA ARG A 39 -11.48 11.26 3.70
C ARG A 39 -12.68 10.31 3.65
N GLY A 40 -13.71 10.70 2.93
CA GLY A 40 -14.92 9.86 2.83
C GLY A 40 -14.63 8.49 2.21
N GLY A 41 -15.10 7.42 2.86
CA GLY A 41 -14.93 6.04 2.40
C GLY A 41 -13.65 5.34 2.84
N GLU A 42 -12.78 6.02 3.59
CA GLU A 42 -11.53 5.47 4.11
C GLU A 42 -11.62 5.21 5.62
N ILE A 43 -10.58 4.56 6.17
CA ILE A 43 -10.54 4.08 7.56
C ILE A 43 -10.58 5.20 8.61
N GLY A 44 -10.12 6.41 8.28
CA GLY A 44 -10.12 7.54 9.21
C GLY A 44 -11.55 7.95 9.57
N PRO A 45 -11.93 7.94 10.87
CA PRO A 45 -13.33 8.15 11.29
C PRO A 45 -13.86 9.56 11.06
N MET A 46 -12.99 10.54 10.79
CA MET A 46 -13.34 11.93 10.48
C MET A 46 -12.61 12.39 9.24
N PRO A 47 -13.28 13.04 8.27
CA PRO A 47 -12.61 13.60 7.10
C PRO A 47 -11.83 14.87 7.46
N PHE A 48 -10.71 15.12 6.74
CA PHE A 48 -9.87 16.32 6.85
C PHE A 48 -9.63 16.92 5.46
N THR A 49 -10.72 17.15 4.73
CA THR A 49 -10.67 17.60 3.33
C THR A 49 -10.88 19.10 3.15
N ASN A 50 -11.23 19.82 4.21
CA ASN A 50 -11.45 21.26 4.17
C ASN A 50 -11.17 21.91 5.55
N TYR A 51 -11.14 23.25 5.56
CA TYR A 51 -10.85 24.01 6.77
C TYR A 51 -11.79 23.70 7.94
N GLU A 52 -13.09 23.65 7.70
CA GLU A 52 -14.08 23.44 8.74
C GLU A 52 -13.92 22.09 9.42
N GLU A 53 -13.63 21.04 8.66
CA GLU A 53 -13.37 19.70 9.16
C GLU A 53 -12.10 19.65 10.02
N VAL A 54 -11.00 20.23 9.55
CA VAL A 54 -9.73 20.24 10.28
C VAL A 54 -9.80 21.11 11.51
N ALA A 55 -10.38 22.32 11.42
CA ALA A 55 -10.51 23.25 12.56
C ALA A 55 -11.41 22.68 13.68
N ALA A 56 -12.42 21.87 13.33
CA ALA A 56 -13.27 21.21 14.32
C ALA A 56 -12.50 20.26 15.24
N TYR A 57 -11.38 19.72 14.77
CA TYR A 57 -10.53 18.77 15.50
C TYR A 57 -9.12 19.33 15.80
N GLY A 58 -8.86 20.60 15.52
CA GLY A 58 -7.53 21.21 15.65
C GLY A 58 -6.78 20.89 16.94
N PRO A 59 -7.36 21.11 18.15
CA PRO A 59 -6.69 20.76 19.40
C PRO A 59 -6.44 19.25 19.58
N PHE A 60 -7.25 18.40 18.97
CA PHE A 60 -7.03 16.95 18.99
C PHE A 60 -5.93 16.54 18.01
N ILE A 61 -5.91 17.13 16.82
CA ILE A 61 -4.84 16.94 15.82
C ILE A 61 -3.49 17.36 16.43
N GLU A 62 -3.42 18.55 17.04
CA GLU A 62 -2.22 19.00 17.76
C GLU A 62 -1.74 17.98 18.81
N TYR A 63 -2.65 17.49 19.64
CA TYR A 63 -2.31 16.50 20.67
C TYR A 63 -1.75 15.21 20.07
N VAL A 64 -2.45 14.59 19.12
CA VAL A 64 -2.04 13.27 18.57
C VAL A 64 -0.77 13.36 17.71
N THR A 65 -0.52 14.51 17.07
CA THR A 65 0.73 14.73 16.31
C THR A 65 1.91 15.04 17.25
N SER A 66 1.67 15.78 18.34
CA SER A 66 2.72 16.09 19.33
C SER A 66 3.25 14.88 20.09
N ILE A 67 2.42 13.83 20.25
CA ILE A 67 2.84 12.57 20.90
C ILE A 67 3.24 11.49 19.89
N GLY A 68 3.25 11.79 18.59
CA GLY A 68 3.59 10.83 17.54
C GLY A 68 2.58 9.71 17.33
N TYR A 69 1.30 9.88 17.78
CA TYR A 69 0.25 8.89 17.56
C TYR A 69 -0.31 8.95 16.14
N MET A 70 -0.31 10.14 15.52
CA MET A 70 -0.71 10.39 14.13
C MET A 70 0.32 11.25 13.40
N PRO A 71 0.61 10.94 12.13
CA PRO A 71 0.18 9.77 11.36
C PRO A 71 0.68 8.45 11.97
N PRO A 72 -0.03 7.32 11.76
CA PRO A 72 0.41 6.05 12.32
C PRO A 72 1.67 5.56 11.57
N TRP A 73 2.80 5.61 12.26
CA TRP A 73 4.08 5.13 11.76
C TRP A 73 4.89 4.59 12.91
N THR A 74 5.06 3.27 12.96
CA THR A 74 5.71 2.59 14.08
C THR A 74 7.23 2.46 13.97
N PRO A 75 7.85 2.38 12.75
CA PRO A 75 9.30 2.31 12.63
C PRO A 75 10.01 3.59 13.04
N ASP A 76 11.19 3.42 13.65
CA ASP A 76 12.11 4.51 13.98
C ASP A 76 12.86 4.97 12.73
N ALA A 77 12.54 6.18 12.25
CA ALA A 77 13.17 6.78 11.07
C ALA A 77 14.66 7.14 11.28
N GLU A 78 15.18 7.16 12.52
CA GLU A 78 16.61 7.31 12.78
C GLU A 78 17.36 5.97 12.62
N PHE A 79 16.64 4.84 12.67
CA PHE A 79 17.23 3.51 12.52
C PHE A 79 17.26 3.04 11.05
N SER A 80 16.15 3.18 10.33
CA SER A 80 16.03 2.82 8.91
C SER A 80 14.87 3.57 8.25
N HIS A 81 14.94 3.73 6.92
CA HIS A 81 13.92 4.41 6.12
C HIS A 81 13.15 3.43 5.24
N PHE A 82 11.88 3.77 4.94
CA PHE A 82 11.01 2.96 4.12
C PHE A 82 10.22 3.79 3.12
N VAL A 83 9.79 3.17 2.04
CA VAL A 83 8.88 3.79 1.06
C VAL A 83 7.58 4.18 1.76
N GLY A 84 7.08 5.38 1.46
CA GLY A 84 5.84 5.87 2.06
C GLY A 84 5.94 6.24 3.55
N GLU A 85 7.14 6.56 4.03
CA GLU A 85 7.38 7.01 5.40
C GLU A 85 6.48 8.20 5.77
N ARG A 86 5.75 8.07 6.90
CA ARG A 86 4.74 9.05 7.35
C ARG A 86 5.14 9.69 8.67
N VAL A 87 6.33 10.27 8.73
CA VAL A 87 6.84 10.97 9.91
C VAL A 87 6.73 12.47 9.69
N LEU A 88 6.01 13.17 10.58
CA LEU A 88 6.00 14.63 10.59
C LEU A 88 7.32 15.16 11.15
N SER A 89 7.88 16.15 10.47
CA SER A 89 9.03 16.89 10.97
C SER A 89 8.66 17.71 12.20
N ALA A 90 9.65 18.04 13.02
CA ALA A 90 9.44 18.93 14.17
C ALA A 90 8.86 20.30 13.76
N GLU A 91 9.20 20.81 12.57
CA GLU A 91 8.68 22.05 12.03
C GLU A 91 7.19 21.95 11.66
N GLU A 92 6.76 20.83 11.09
CA GLU A 92 5.35 20.58 10.77
C GLU A 92 4.50 20.46 12.04
N ILE A 93 5.00 19.76 13.06
CA ILE A 93 4.33 19.63 14.36
C ILE A 93 4.23 21.03 15.02
N GLU A 94 5.31 21.84 15.01
CA GLU A 94 5.30 23.20 15.54
C GLU A 94 4.34 24.10 14.76
N THR A 95 4.22 23.94 13.45
CA THR A 95 3.29 24.68 12.59
C THR A 95 1.84 24.39 12.98
N ILE A 96 1.49 23.13 13.19
CA ILE A 96 0.14 22.74 13.65
C ILE A 96 -0.15 23.34 15.03
N SER A 97 0.80 23.24 15.96
CA SER A 97 0.64 23.80 17.31
C SER A 97 0.48 25.32 17.29
N ALA A 98 1.33 26.03 16.54
CA ALA A 98 1.24 27.48 16.39
C ALA A 98 -0.09 27.95 15.76
N TRP A 99 -0.64 27.16 14.84
CA TRP A 99 -1.95 27.42 14.25
C TRP A 99 -3.08 27.26 15.26
N VAL A 100 -3.04 26.21 16.07
CA VAL A 100 -4.05 25.97 17.13
C VAL A 100 -3.96 27.05 18.20
N ASP A 101 -2.74 27.41 18.66
CA ASP A 101 -2.50 28.49 19.62
C ASP A 101 -3.00 29.86 19.12
N ALA A 102 -2.99 30.07 17.81
CA ALA A 102 -3.50 31.30 17.16
C ALA A 102 -5.03 31.29 16.95
N GLU A 103 -5.77 30.38 17.60
CA GLU A 103 -7.22 30.17 17.42
C GLU A 103 -7.61 29.77 15.99
N MET A 104 -6.74 29.03 15.32
CA MET A 104 -6.97 28.36 14.04
C MET A 104 -7.43 29.28 12.89
N PRO A 105 -6.68 30.35 12.54
CA PRO A 105 -7.08 31.24 11.45
C PRO A 105 -7.11 30.52 10.10
N GLU A 106 -8.16 30.79 9.30
CA GLU A 106 -8.37 30.15 7.99
C GLU A 106 -7.32 30.59 6.96
N GLY A 107 -7.03 31.90 6.87
CA GLY A 107 -6.15 32.48 5.85
C GLY A 107 -6.87 32.77 4.53
N ASP A 108 -6.10 33.05 3.48
CA ASP A 108 -6.66 33.29 2.14
C ASP A 108 -6.89 31.94 1.42
N PRO A 109 -8.12 31.62 1.01
CA PRO A 109 -8.39 30.39 0.25
C PRO A 109 -7.59 30.25 -1.06
N ALA A 110 -7.05 31.34 -1.59
CA ALA A 110 -6.18 31.30 -2.78
C ALA A 110 -4.81 30.65 -2.52
N ASP A 111 -4.40 30.57 -1.25
CA ASP A 111 -3.13 29.94 -0.82
C ASP A 111 -3.27 28.41 -0.62
N ASN A 112 -4.50 27.85 -0.68
CA ASN A 112 -4.72 26.43 -0.50
C ASN A 112 -4.14 25.62 -1.68
N PRO A 113 -3.28 24.63 -1.43
CA PRO A 113 -2.68 23.82 -2.50
C PRO A 113 -3.69 22.89 -3.20
N GLY A 114 -4.90 22.73 -2.63
CA GLY A 114 -5.85 21.71 -3.04
C GLY A 114 -5.54 20.34 -2.41
N ILE A 115 -6.56 19.49 -2.39
CA ILE A 115 -6.44 18.10 -1.93
C ILE A 115 -5.74 17.31 -3.02
N PRO A 116 -4.79 16.39 -2.70
CA PRO A 116 -4.24 15.46 -3.67
C PRO A 116 -5.34 14.67 -4.39
N ASP A 117 -5.13 14.36 -5.65
CA ASP A 117 -6.01 13.46 -6.38
C ASP A 117 -5.76 12.03 -5.91
N PHE A 118 -6.82 11.36 -5.46
CA PHE A 118 -6.76 9.96 -5.05
C PHE A 118 -7.47 9.14 -6.13
N PRO A 119 -6.72 8.41 -6.97
CA PRO A 119 -7.31 7.65 -8.06
C PRO A 119 -8.30 6.61 -7.54
N GLU A 120 -9.48 6.55 -8.15
CA GLU A 120 -10.39 5.41 -7.97
C GLU A 120 -9.80 4.17 -8.67
N GLY A 121 -9.92 3.01 -8.03
CA GLY A 121 -9.49 1.72 -8.58
C GLY A 121 -8.02 1.38 -8.35
N SER A 122 -7.05 2.07 -8.94
CA SER A 122 -5.62 1.78 -8.76
C SER A 122 -4.80 3.04 -8.54
N GLN A 123 -3.82 2.95 -7.62
CA GLN A 123 -2.87 4.03 -7.32
C GLN A 123 -1.64 4.03 -8.24
N ILE A 124 -1.36 2.92 -8.93
CA ILE A 124 -0.13 2.71 -9.69
C ILE A 124 -0.34 2.58 -11.20
N GLY A 125 -1.55 2.80 -11.67
CA GLY A 125 -1.89 2.79 -13.10
C GLY A 125 -3.03 1.85 -13.45
N THR A 126 -3.24 1.62 -14.75
CA THR A 126 -4.28 0.70 -15.21
C THR A 126 -3.82 -0.75 -15.02
N PRO A 127 -4.52 -1.57 -14.21
CA PRO A 127 -4.17 -2.97 -14.04
C PRO A 127 -4.38 -3.77 -15.33
N ASP A 128 -3.57 -4.79 -15.53
CA ASP A 128 -3.73 -5.73 -16.65
C ASP A 128 -4.90 -6.68 -16.42
N LEU A 129 -5.16 -7.02 -15.16
CA LEU A 129 -6.27 -7.86 -14.71
C LEU A 129 -6.74 -7.42 -13.33
N VAL A 130 -8.02 -7.60 -13.04
CA VAL A 130 -8.60 -7.38 -11.71
C VAL A 130 -9.24 -8.67 -11.26
N PHE A 131 -8.83 -9.18 -10.11
CA PHE A 131 -9.51 -10.23 -9.39
C PHE A 131 -10.46 -9.58 -8.37
N SER A 132 -11.73 -9.98 -8.39
CA SER A 132 -12.72 -9.52 -7.40
C SER A 132 -13.11 -10.68 -6.50
N MET A 133 -13.40 -10.41 -5.25
CA MET A 133 -14.04 -11.39 -4.37
C MET A 133 -15.26 -12.01 -5.05
N PRO A 134 -15.57 -13.30 -4.79
CA PRO A 134 -16.68 -14.02 -5.46
C PRO A 134 -18.05 -13.37 -5.29
N GLY A 135 -18.20 -12.50 -4.31
CA GLY A 135 -19.42 -11.76 -4.02
C GLY A 135 -19.20 -10.69 -2.95
N GLU A 136 -20.25 -9.98 -2.63
CA GLU A 136 -20.28 -9.01 -1.55
C GLU A 136 -20.36 -9.74 -0.19
N TYR A 137 -19.38 -9.52 0.68
CA TYR A 137 -19.37 -10.03 2.04
C TYR A 137 -20.04 -9.02 2.96
N THR A 138 -20.83 -9.51 3.92
CA THR A 138 -21.55 -8.65 4.86
C THR A 138 -21.05 -8.89 6.29
N HIS A 139 -20.41 -7.87 6.87
CA HIS A 139 -20.10 -7.80 8.30
C HIS A 139 -21.38 -7.52 9.11
N GLY A 140 -21.70 -8.36 10.08
CA GLY A 140 -22.99 -8.34 10.79
C GLY A 140 -23.21 -7.17 11.75
N GLY A 141 -22.23 -6.29 11.95
CA GLY A 141 -22.34 -5.13 12.86
C GLY A 141 -22.41 -5.51 14.34
N ASP A 142 -21.76 -6.60 14.74
CA ASP A 142 -21.83 -7.19 16.08
C ASP A 142 -20.65 -6.79 16.99
N MET A 143 -19.81 -5.81 16.55
CA MET A 143 -18.64 -5.33 17.28
C MET A 143 -17.57 -6.41 17.51
N THR A 144 -17.49 -7.41 16.63
CA THR A 144 -16.45 -8.46 16.65
C THR A 144 -15.52 -8.32 15.46
N ASP A 145 -14.28 -8.78 15.62
CA ASP A 145 -13.38 -8.99 14.50
C ASP A 145 -13.83 -10.21 13.69
N GLN A 146 -13.74 -10.11 12.37
CA GLN A 146 -14.08 -11.21 11.46
C GLN A 146 -12.91 -11.49 10.52
N TYR A 147 -12.58 -12.77 10.35
CA TYR A 147 -11.49 -13.25 9.50
C TYR A 147 -12.07 -14.19 8.46
N GLN A 148 -12.04 -13.78 7.20
CA GLN A 148 -12.67 -14.53 6.12
C GLN A 148 -11.70 -14.73 4.97
N VAL A 149 -11.57 -15.96 4.49
CA VAL A 149 -10.75 -16.32 3.32
C VAL A 149 -11.66 -16.44 2.10
N PHE A 150 -11.35 -15.67 1.08
CA PHE A 150 -12.02 -15.73 -0.22
C PHE A 150 -11.12 -16.43 -1.22
N VAL A 151 -11.68 -17.41 -1.93
CA VAL A 151 -10.98 -18.22 -2.93
C VAL A 151 -11.31 -17.66 -4.31
N ILE A 152 -10.29 -17.22 -5.04
CA ILE A 152 -10.45 -16.61 -6.37
C ILE A 152 -9.66 -17.42 -7.39
N PRO A 153 -10.31 -18.25 -8.23
CA PRO A 153 -9.62 -18.97 -9.28
C PRO A 153 -8.91 -17.98 -10.24
N THR A 154 -7.60 -18.16 -10.44
CA THR A 154 -6.85 -17.28 -11.34
C THR A 154 -7.19 -17.53 -12.81
N GLY A 155 -7.58 -18.75 -13.15
CA GLY A 155 -7.99 -19.15 -14.50
C GLY A 155 -6.85 -19.18 -15.52
N PHE A 156 -5.60 -19.19 -15.08
CA PHE A 156 -4.44 -19.28 -15.96
C PHE A 156 -4.11 -20.73 -16.31
N ASP A 157 -3.89 -20.99 -17.60
CA ASP A 157 -3.43 -22.29 -18.10
C ASP A 157 -1.90 -22.43 -18.12
N GLU A 158 -1.18 -21.31 -17.95
CA GLU A 158 0.29 -21.21 -17.90
C GLU A 158 0.70 -20.29 -16.74
N ASP A 159 1.92 -20.44 -16.26
CA ASP A 159 2.49 -19.57 -15.23
C ASP A 159 2.54 -18.10 -15.71
N VAL A 160 2.10 -17.19 -14.88
CA VAL A 160 2.02 -15.75 -15.20
C VAL A 160 2.96 -14.96 -14.29
N ALA A 161 3.79 -14.14 -14.93
CA ALA A 161 4.73 -13.26 -14.24
C ALA A 161 4.07 -11.93 -13.86
N VAL A 162 4.10 -11.58 -12.57
CA VAL A 162 3.51 -10.35 -12.03
C VAL A 162 4.58 -9.44 -11.43
N ARG A 163 4.48 -8.14 -11.71
CA ARG A 163 5.34 -7.09 -11.14
C ARG A 163 4.71 -6.36 -9.97
N ALA A 164 3.40 -6.45 -9.80
CA ALA A 164 2.70 -5.88 -8.65
C ALA A 164 1.34 -6.53 -8.44
N LEU A 165 0.94 -6.59 -7.17
CA LEU A 165 -0.40 -6.91 -6.72
C LEU A 165 -0.86 -5.77 -5.81
N GLU A 166 -1.99 -5.16 -6.13
CA GLU A 166 -2.54 -4.05 -5.37
C GLU A 166 -3.92 -4.45 -4.82
N VAL A 167 -4.03 -4.57 -3.50
CA VAL A 167 -5.30 -4.84 -2.84
C VAL A 167 -6.08 -3.54 -2.71
N ARG A 168 -7.33 -3.57 -3.14
CA ARG A 168 -8.27 -2.44 -3.09
C ARG A 168 -9.54 -2.85 -2.35
N PRO A 169 -9.64 -2.59 -1.05
CA PRO A 169 -10.87 -2.83 -0.31
C PRO A 169 -12.05 -2.06 -0.90
N GLY A 170 -13.18 -2.73 -1.04
CA GLY A 170 -14.43 -2.08 -1.45
C GLY A 170 -14.99 -1.18 -0.36
N ASN A 171 -14.70 -1.52 0.92
CA ASN A 171 -15.07 -0.72 2.09
C ASN A 171 -13.87 -0.57 3.04
N GLY A 172 -13.07 0.47 2.82
CA GLY A 172 -11.89 0.79 3.65
C GLY A 172 -12.23 1.08 5.12
N SER A 173 -13.49 1.38 5.45
CA SER A 173 -13.88 1.72 6.82
C SER A 173 -13.91 0.52 7.77
N ILE A 174 -14.06 -0.70 7.24
CA ILE A 174 -14.06 -1.95 8.01
C ILE A 174 -12.88 -2.87 7.70
N ALA A 175 -12.22 -2.69 6.55
CA ALA A 175 -11.07 -3.48 6.18
C ALA A 175 -9.85 -3.10 7.03
N HIS A 176 -9.41 -4.02 7.91
CA HIS A 176 -8.25 -3.82 8.77
C HIS A 176 -6.95 -4.24 8.10
N HIS A 177 -6.91 -5.45 7.51
CA HIS A 177 -5.81 -5.89 6.66
C HIS A 177 -6.25 -7.03 5.73
N ALA A 178 -5.44 -7.27 4.71
CA ALA A 178 -5.54 -8.43 3.83
C ALA A 178 -4.20 -9.17 3.75
N ILE A 179 -4.26 -10.50 3.75
CA ILE A 179 -3.12 -11.38 3.44
C ILE A 179 -3.44 -12.13 2.16
N LEU A 180 -2.48 -12.18 1.24
CA LEU A 180 -2.60 -12.92 -0.02
C LEU A 180 -1.81 -14.22 0.07
N GLY A 181 -2.40 -15.29 -0.40
CA GLY A 181 -1.76 -16.59 -0.56
C GLY A 181 -2.13 -17.27 -1.88
N LEU A 182 -1.53 -18.42 -2.14
CA LEU A 182 -1.81 -19.24 -3.33
C LEU A 182 -2.09 -20.68 -2.96
N ASP A 183 -3.13 -21.26 -3.55
CA ASP A 183 -3.41 -22.71 -3.50
C ASP A 183 -3.39 -23.33 -4.90
N ILE A 184 -2.72 -24.47 -5.04
CA ILE A 184 -2.71 -25.30 -6.25
C ILE A 184 -3.27 -26.70 -5.98
N SER A 185 -3.71 -26.96 -4.75
CA SER A 185 -4.14 -28.29 -4.29
C SER A 185 -5.66 -28.49 -4.38
N GLY A 186 -6.43 -27.40 -4.51
CA GLY A 186 -7.88 -27.38 -4.40
C GLY A 186 -8.39 -27.58 -2.97
N THR A 187 -7.50 -27.40 -1.97
CA THR A 187 -7.90 -27.51 -0.56
C THR A 187 -8.77 -26.34 -0.15
N ALA A 188 -8.42 -25.13 -0.57
CA ALA A 188 -9.19 -23.93 -0.28
C ALA A 188 -10.61 -23.97 -0.86
N GLU A 189 -10.77 -24.42 -2.12
CA GLU A 189 -12.09 -24.63 -2.73
C GLU A 189 -12.94 -25.63 -1.94
N ASN A 190 -12.30 -26.69 -1.39
CA ASN A 190 -13.01 -27.68 -0.58
C ASN A 190 -13.42 -27.14 0.79
N LEU A 191 -12.64 -26.24 1.40
CA LEU A 191 -13.00 -25.55 2.64
C LEU A 191 -14.16 -24.60 2.41
N ASP A 192 -14.06 -23.76 1.39
CA ASP A 192 -15.10 -22.82 0.97
C ASP A 192 -16.44 -23.54 0.67
N ALA A 193 -16.39 -24.65 -0.06
CA ALA A 193 -17.59 -25.45 -0.37
C ALA A 193 -18.26 -26.09 0.86
N GLN A 194 -17.59 -26.19 2.00
CA GLN A 194 -18.11 -26.73 3.24
C GLN A 194 -18.67 -25.64 4.17
N ASP A 195 -18.28 -24.39 3.96
CA ASP A 195 -18.82 -23.24 4.69
C ASP A 195 -20.13 -22.80 4.02
N PRO A 196 -21.20 -22.51 4.78
CA PRO A 196 -22.45 -22.02 4.21
C PRO A 196 -22.40 -20.54 3.81
N ASP A 197 -21.43 -19.78 4.31
CA ASP A 197 -21.25 -18.37 4.05
C ASP A 197 -20.35 -18.12 2.84
N LEU A 198 -20.16 -16.89 2.44
CA LEU A 198 -19.26 -16.52 1.35
C LEU A 198 -17.80 -16.59 1.83
N GLY A 199 -16.99 -17.43 1.23
CA GLY A 199 -15.67 -17.78 1.72
C GLY A 199 -15.74 -18.68 2.95
N TYR A 200 -14.63 -18.83 3.68
CA TYR A 200 -14.58 -19.63 4.90
C TYR A 200 -13.82 -18.89 6.02
N GLU A 201 -14.22 -19.14 7.26
CA GLU A 201 -13.55 -18.55 8.42
C GLU A 201 -12.19 -19.21 8.64
N SER A 202 -11.14 -18.41 8.70
CA SER A 202 -9.81 -18.84 9.14
C SER A 202 -9.07 -17.68 9.77
N PHE A 203 -8.55 -17.90 10.97
CA PHE A 203 -7.84 -16.90 11.74
C PHE A 203 -6.32 -17.05 11.55
N GLY A 204 -5.65 -15.96 11.18
CA GLY A 204 -4.18 -15.87 11.11
C GLY A 204 -3.51 -16.55 9.91
N ASP A 205 -4.13 -17.58 9.32
CA ASP A 205 -3.65 -18.29 8.14
C ASP A 205 -4.80 -18.72 7.20
N PHE A 206 -4.54 -19.63 6.28
CA PHE A 206 -5.56 -20.15 5.36
C PHE A 206 -6.24 -21.45 5.84
N GLY A 207 -5.96 -21.90 7.08
CA GLY A 207 -6.51 -23.16 7.64
C GLY A 207 -5.81 -24.42 7.13
N PHE A 208 -4.77 -24.30 6.31
CA PHE A 208 -3.94 -25.37 5.80
C PHE A 208 -2.59 -24.82 5.30
N ASP A 209 -1.64 -25.73 5.03
CA ASP A 209 -0.33 -25.38 4.45
C ASP A 209 -0.51 -25.13 2.94
N ALA A 210 -0.77 -23.87 2.58
CA ALA A 210 -0.97 -23.45 1.19
C ALA A 210 0.33 -23.54 0.37
N TYR A 211 0.23 -23.49 -0.97
CA TYR A 211 1.40 -23.47 -1.86
C TYR A 211 2.31 -22.28 -1.55
N GLU A 212 1.70 -21.11 -1.33
CA GLU A 212 2.37 -19.91 -0.83
C GLU A 212 1.48 -19.28 0.26
N ASN A 213 1.95 -19.31 1.52
CA ASN A 213 1.21 -18.76 2.65
C ASN A 213 1.36 -17.23 2.81
N PHE A 214 2.29 -16.62 2.08
CA PHE A 214 2.52 -15.18 2.12
C PHE A 214 2.95 -14.66 0.76
N PHE A 215 1.98 -14.46 -0.11
CA PHE A 215 2.21 -13.96 -1.46
C PHE A 215 2.17 -12.43 -1.55
N GLY A 216 1.76 -11.77 -0.50
CA GLY A 216 1.64 -10.33 -0.33
C GLY A 216 0.59 -9.99 0.70
N GLY A 217 0.30 -8.71 0.84
CA GLY A 217 -0.74 -8.25 1.75
C GLY A 217 -0.97 -6.75 1.65
N TRP A 218 -1.91 -6.28 2.45
CA TRP A 218 -2.28 -4.89 2.52
C TRP A 218 -2.72 -4.51 3.93
N VAL A 219 -2.36 -3.31 4.35
CA VAL A 219 -2.93 -2.59 5.49
C VAL A 219 -3.26 -1.16 5.07
N PRO A 220 -4.13 -0.42 5.78
CA PRO A 220 -4.44 0.97 5.47
C PRO A 220 -3.17 1.82 5.34
N GLY A 221 -3.05 2.53 4.22
CA GLY A 221 -1.89 3.36 3.89
C GLY A 221 -0.66 2.59 3.37
N THR A 222 -0.74 1.29 3.10
CA THR A 222 0.33 0.57 2.41
C THR A 222 0.45 1.03 0.97
N GLN A 223 1.67 1.43 0.58
CA GLN A 223 1.98 1.66 -0.82
C GLN A 223 2.26 0.34 -1.52
N THR A 224 1.66 0.16 -2.70
CA THR A 224 1.88 -1.04 -3.50
C THR A 224 3.32 -1.12 -3.98
N VAL A 225 3.98 -2.24 -3.71
CA VAL A 225 5.32 -2.53 -4.26
C VAL A 225 5.20 -2.84 -5.74
N VAL A 226 5.92 -2.08 -6.57
CA VAL A 226 6.11 -2.40 -7.99
C VAL A 226 7.54 -2.90 -8.17
N TYR A 227 7.66 -4.19 -8.48
CA TYR A 227 8.97 -4.77 -8.69
C TYR A 227 9.64 -4.19 -9.94
N PRO A 228 10.96 -3.93 -9.87
CA PRO A 228 11.75 -3.45 -11.01
C PRO A 228 11.75 -4.44 -12.18
N GLU A 229 12.18 -3.98 -13.36
CA GLU A 229 12.35 -4.85 -14.54
C GLU A 229 13.21 -6.08 -14.22
N GLY A 230 12.78 -7.25 -14.69
CA GLY A 230 13.42 -8.54 -14.43
C GLY A 230 13.14 -9.14 -13.04
N ILE A 231 12.47 -8.43 -12.16
CA ILE A 231 12.07 -8.90 -10.82
C ILE A 231 10.55 -9.05 -10.77
N GLY A 232 10.06 -10.08 -10.09
CA GLY A 232 8.62 -10.28 -9.93
C GLY A 232 8.29 -11.57 -9.19
N ARG A 233 7.00 -11.86 -9.10
CA ARG A 233 6.45 -13.11 -8.55
C ARG A 233 5.75 -13.88 -9.65
N VAL A 234 5.59 -15.19 -9.47
CA VAL A 234 4.88 -16.07 -10.40
C VAL A 234 3.54 -16.47 -9.81
N LEU A 235 2.47 -16.27 -10.57
CA LEU A 235 1.17 -16.92 -10.36
C LEU A 235 1.19 -18.25 -11.12
N PRO A 236 1.22 -19.39 -10.43
CA PRO A 236 1.28 -20.68 -11.10
C PRO A 236 0.01 -20.99 -11.89
N ALA A 237 0.16 -21.75 -12.97
CA ALA A 237 -0.97 -22.28 -13.75
C ALA A 237 -1.94 -23.05 -12.85
N GLY A 238 -3.23 -22.79 -13.00
CA GLY A 238 -4.29 -23.44 -12.25
C GLY A 238 -4.31 -23.16 -10.75
N SER A 239 -3.64 -22.09 -10.30
CA SER A 239 -3.69 -21.67 -8.91
C SER A 239 -4.98 -20.91 -8.59
N ASP A 240 -5.37 -20.95 -7.32
CA ASP A 240 -6.32 -20.03 -6.72
C ASP A 240 -5.56 -18.94 -5.96
N LEU A 241 -5.96 -17.70 -6.15
CA LEU A 241 -5.56 -16.60 -5.28
C LEU A 241 -6.43 -16.64 -4.02
N LEU A 242 -5.78 -16.72 -2.87
CA LEU A 242 -6.42 -16.67 -1.56
C LEU A 242 -6.33 -15.24 -1.03
N VAL A 243 -7.47 -14.68 -0.62
CA VAL A 243 -7.53 -13.37 -0.01
C VAL A 243 -8.13 -13.52 1.38
N GLN A 244 -7.29 -13.54 2.41
CA GLN A 244 -7.78 -13.47 3.79
C GLN A 244 -7.99 -12.01 4.15
N MET A 245 -9.24 -11.65 4.42
CA MET A 245 -9.61 -10.32 4.92
C MET A 245 -9.81 -10.38 6.44
N HIS A 246 -9.19 -9.45 7.15
CA HIS A 246 -9.54 -9.13 8.52
C HIS A 246 -10.43 -7.88 8.50
N TYR A 247 -11.65 -8.02 8.94
CA TYR A 247 -12.57 -6.92 9.15
C TYR A 247 -12.59 -6.54 10.62
N GLY A 248 -12.32 -5.27 10.91
CA GLY A 248 -12.38 -4.72 12.26
C GLY A 248 -13.80 -4.60 12.80
N PRO A 249 -13.96 -4.42 14.13
CA PRO A 249 -15.26 -4.29 14.76
C PRO A 249 -16.09 -3.14 14.19
N SER A 250 -17.32 -3.42 13.77
CA SER A 250 -18.29 -2.42 13.30
C SER A 250 -19.55 -2.42 14.15
N PRO A 251 -20.11 -1.23 14.47
CA PRO A 251 -21.40 -1.13 15.18
C PRO A 251 -22.61 -1.27 14.26
N THR A 252 -22.41 -1.26 12.95
CA THR A 252 -23.44 -1.33 11.91
C THR A 252 -23.15 -2.45 10.95
N GLU A 253 -24.20 -2.96 10.31
CA GLU A 253 -24.05 -3.86 9.17
C GLU A 253 -23.36 -3.09 8.03
N GLU A 254 -22.26 -3.65 7.53
CA GLU A 254 -21.43 -3.07 6.46
C GLU A 254 -21.12 -4.16 5.44
N SER A 255 -20.92 -3.76 4.20
CA SER A 255 -20.55 -4.70 3.13
C SER A 255 -19.21 -4.32 2.51
N ASP A 256 -18.47 -5.33 2.07
CA ASP A 256 -17.23 -5.21 1.33
C ASP A 256 -17.19 -6.14 0.13
N GLN A 257 -16.60 -5.67 -0.97
CA GLN A 257 -16.17 -6.51 -2.09
C GLN A 257 -14.78 -6.04 -2.53
N THR A 258 -13.77 -6.57 -1.89
CA THR A 258 -12.37 -6.27 -2.16
C THR A 258 -11.95 -6.77 -3.55
N GLU A 259 -11.10 -5.98 -4.22
CA GLU A 259 -10.46 -6.30 -5.48
C GLU A 259 -8.94 -6.42 -5.30
N VAL A 260 -8.31 -7.25 -6.14
CA VAL A 260 -6.86 -7.35 -6.27
C VAL A 260 -6.48 -7.03 -7.70
N ASN A 261 -5.87 -5.89 -7.91
CA ASN A 261 -5.33 -5.46 -9.18
C ASN A 261 -4.02 -6.19 -9.47
N VAL A 262 -3.88 -6.72 -10.67
CA VAL A 262 -2.70 -7.48 -11.09
C VAL A 262 -2.01 -6.73 -12.22
N PHE A 263 -0.70 -6.56 -12.08
CA PHE A 263 0.14 -5.94 -13.08
C PHE A 263 1.19 -6.95 -13.56
N PHE A 264 1.15 -7.28 -14.85
CA PHE A 264 2.08 -8.23 -15.44
C PHE A 264 3.43 -7.58 -15.70
N THR A 265 4.49 -8.40 -15.73
CA THR A 265 5.80 -7.94 -16.17
C THR A 265 5.81 -7.70 -17.68
N GLU A 266 6.60 -6.72 -18.14
CA GLU A 266 6.77 -6.48 -19.60
C GLU A 266 7.68 -7.53 -20.25
N GLY A 267 8.48 -8.25 -19.47
CA GLY A 267 9.45 -9.25 -19.89
C GLY A 267 9.48 -10.46 -18.95
N PRO A 268 10.37 -11.41 -19.18
CA PRO A 268 10.54 -12.55 -18.30
C PRO A 268 11.07 -12.13 -16.94
N ILE A 269 10.65 -12.84 -15.88
CA ILE A 269 11.30 -12.74 -14.57
C ILE A 269 12.67 -13.39 -14.67
N GLU A 270 13.71 -12.62 -14.36
CA GLU A 270 15.10 -13.07 -14.26
C GLU A 270 15.42 -13.50 -12.81
N ARG A 271 14.83 -12.80 -11.84
CA ARG A 271 14.95 -13.06 -10.40
C ARG A 271 13.56 -13.06 -9.77
N GLU A 272 13.12 -14.22 -9.34
CA GLU A 272 11.83 -14.38 -8.65
C GLU A 272 11.97 -13.94 -7.18
N VAL A 273 11.00 -13.15 -6.72
CA VAL A 273 10.91 -12.72 -5.32
C VAL A 273 10.55 -13.91 -4.45
N THR A 274 11.34 -14.11 -3.41
CA THR A 274 11.16 -15.16 -2.41
C THR A 274 10.91 -14.52 -1.05
N THR A 275 9.98 -15.07 -0.27
CA THR A 275 9.73 -14.65 1.11
C THR A 275 10.50 -15.53 2.07
N GLY A 276 11.41 -14.94 2.84
CA GLY A 276 12.08 -15.58 3.98
C GLY A 276 11.28 -15.34 5.25
N ILE A 277 11.30 -16.32 6.15
CA ILE A 277 10.54 -16.27 7.40
C ILE A 277 11.43 -16.65 8.57
N MET A 278 11.51 -15.76 9.57
CA MET A 278 11.97 -16.08 10.91
C MET A 278 10.75 -16.30 11.79
N GLY A 279 10.72 -17.41 12.50
CA GLY A 279 9.62 -17.75 13.40
C GLY A 279 10.13 -18.33 14.71
N PRO A 280 9.26 -18.86 15.58
CA PRO A 280 9.64 -19.41 16.90
C PRO A 280 10.71 -20.49 16.82
N TRP A 281 10.86 -21.18 15.69
CA TRP A 281 11.92 -22.17 15.43
C TRP A 281 13.33 -21.58 15.29
N THR A 282 13.44 -20.25 15.11
CA THR A 282 14.73 -19.53 15.03
C THR A 282 15.24 -19.07 16.40
N LEU A 283 14.43 -19.23 17.44
CA LEU A 283 14.77 -18.87 18.82
C LEU A 283 15.69 -19.92 19.45
N GLY A 284 16.56 -19.48 20.33
CA GLY A 284 17.43 -20.36 21.14
C GLY A 284 16.72 -21.03 22.32
N GLU A 285 15.43 -20.71 22.55
CA GLU A 285 14.61 -21.18 23.66
C GLU A 285 13.15 -21.38 23.23
N PRO A 286 12.35 -22.15 23.99
CA PRO A 286 10.92 -22.29 23.71
C PRO A 286 10.18 -20.96 23.84
N PHE A 287 9.27 -20.70 22.91
CA PHE A 287 8.46 -19.49 22.89
C PHE A 287 7.26 -19.63 23.83
N PHE A 288 7.34 -18.99 24.97
CA PHE A 288 6.23 -18.79 25.93
C PHE A 288 6.54 -17.64 26.87
N ILE A 289 5.53 -16.91 27.30
CA ILE A 289 5.64 -15.75 28.19
C ILE A 289 4.86 -16.04 29.47
N PRO A 290 5.53 -16.25 30.63
CA PRO A 290 4.87 -16.48 31.90
C PRO A 290 4.03 -15.29 32.36
N PRO A 291 2.99 -15.50 33.19
CA PRO A 291 2.21 -14.41 33.74
C PRO A 291 3.05 -13.48 34.63
N ASN A 292 2.81 -12.18 34.51
CA ASN A 292 3.50 -11.11 35.23
C ASN A 292 5.00 -10.97 34.90
N GLU A 293 5.42 -11.40 33.73
CA GLU A 293 6.78 -11.21 33.24
C GLU A 293 6.81 -10.33 31.98
N VAL A 294 7.90 -9.55 31.86
CA VAL A 294 8.37 -8.95 30.62
C VAL A 294 9.47 -9.84 30.07
N LYS A 295 9.34 -10.29 28.83
CA LYS A 295 10.29 -11.24 28.26
C LYS A 295 10.72 -10.81 26.86
N THR A 296 12.03 -10.85 26.62
CA THR A 296 12.61 -10.57 25.31
C THR A 296 13.11 -11.87 24.67
N PHE A 297 12.76 -12.11 23.42
CA PHE A 297 13.24 -13.23 22.62
C PHE A 297 14.19 -12.72 21.54
N HIS A 298 15.15 -13.58 21.20
CA HIS A 298 16.13 -13.31 20.16
C HIS A 298 16.21 -14.48 19.19
N GLY A 299 15.70 -14.27 17.99
CA GLY A 299 15.82 -15.18 16.85
C GLY A 299 16.99 -14.81 15.95
N THR A 300 17.53 -15.81 15.26
CA THR A 300 18.63 -15.61 14.30
C THR A 300 18.38 -16.36 13.00
N TYR A 301 18.70 -15.72 11.86
CA TYR A 301 18.62 -16.34 10.55
C TYR A 301 19.91 -16.09 9.76
N GLN A 302 20.59 -17.18 9.35
CA GLN A 302 21.85 -17.06 8.62
C GLN A 302 21.60 -16.88 7.13
N ILE A 303 22.23 -15.88 6.52
CA ILE A 303 22.16 -15.60 5.10
C ILE A 303 23.16 -16.51 4.36
N PRO A 304 22.66 -17.43 3.51
CA PRO A 304 23.52 -18.44 2.85
C PRO A 304 24.28 -17.91 1.63
N THR A 305 23.71 -16.93 0.93
CA THR A 305 24.25 -16.30 -0.29
C THR A 305 24.01 -14.80 -0.21
N ASP A 306 24.66 -14.01 -1.07
CA ASP A 306 24.34 -12.57 -1.16
C ASP A 306 22.87 -12.41 -1.60
N LEU A 307 22.11 -11.62 -0.85
CA LEU A 307 20.69 -11.33 -1.08
C LEU A 307 20.46 -9.82 -1.17
N SER A 308 19.44 -9.44 -1.92
CA SER A 308 18.90 -8.08 -1.96
C SER A 308 17.50 -8.08 -1.34
N PHE A 309 17.35 -7.49 -0.15
CA PHE A 309 16.07 -7.37 0.53
C PHE A 309 15.23 -6.28 -0.12
N ILE A 310 13.93 -6.56 -0.26
CA ILE A 310 12.91 -5.68 -0.83
C ILE A 310 12.06 -5.07 0.29
N SER A 311 11.59 -5.92 1.21
CA SER A 311 10.70 -5.51 2.31
C SER A 311 10.96 -6.32 3.57
N ILE A 312 10.42 -5.82 4.68
CA ILE A 312 10.47 -6.49 5.99
C ILE A 312 9.16 -6.27 6.74
N VAL A 313 8.68 -7.32 7.43
CA VAL A 313 7.40 -7.32 8.15
C VAL A 313 7.59 -8.04 9.49
N PRO A 314 7.92 -7.33 10.59
CA PRO A 314 7.82 -7.90 11.92
C PRO A 314 6.36 -8.11 12.31
N HIS A 315 6.08 -9.20 13.06
CA HIS A 315 4.74 -9.52 13.50
C HIS A 315 4.72 -10.16 14.88
N CYS A 316 3.88 -9.66 15.75
CA CYS A 316 3.45 -10.25 17.01
C CYS A 316 2.03 -9.74 17.36
N HIS A 317 1.47 -10.23 18.45
CA HIS A 317 0.10 -9.87 18.85
C HIS A 317 0.07 -8.78 19.94
N LEU A 318 -0.96 -8.84 20.81
CA LEU A 318 -1.34 -7.75 21.73
C LEU A 318 -0.32 -7.42 22.81
N ILE A 319 0.42 -8.41 23.31
CA ILE A 319 1.39 -8.16 24.41
C ILE A 319 2.81 -7.88 23.92
N GLY A 320 3.03 -7.86 22.60
CA GLY A 320 4.25 -7.33 22.03
C GLY A 320 4.41 -5.83 22.32
N VAL A 321 5.61 -5.37 22.60
CA VAL A 321 5.87 -3.95 22.94
C VAL A 321 7.01 -3.34 22.15
N GLU A 322 7.92 -4.14 21.60
CA GLU A 322 9.10 -3.65 20.89
C GLU A 322 9.62 -4.67 19.89
N TRP A 323 10.12 -4.19 18.75
CA TRP A 323 10.87 -4.96 17.77
C TRP A 323 12.16 -4.25 17.36
N GLU A 324 13.25 -5.04 17.22
CA GLU A 324 14.47 -4.60 16.56
C GLU A 324 14.99 -5.72 15.65
N VAL A 325 15.24 -5.39 14.36
CA VAL A 325 15.81 -6.33 13.38
C VAL A 325 17.00 -5.69 12.70
N TYR A 326 18.12 -6.40 12.68
CA TYR A 326 19.35 -5.97 12.01
C TYR A 326 20.17 -7.18 11.55
N ALA A 327 21.11 -6.97 10.64
CA ALA A 327 22.02 -8.02 10.20
C ALA A 327 23.46 -7.70 10.62
N THR A 328 24.19 -8.71 11.09
CA THR A 328 25.60 -8.55 11.47
C THR A 328 26.52 -9.39 10.60
N SER A 329 27.71 -8.86 10.32
CA SER A 329 28.77 -9.63 9.68
C SER A 329 29.26 -10.80 10.55
N PRO A 330 29.86 -11.84 9.98
CA PRO A 330 30.33 -13.01 10.73
C PRO A 330 31.30 -12.71 11.88
N ASN A 331 32.01 -11.59 11.82
CA ASN A 331 32.92 -11.14 12.88
C ASN A 331 32.28 -10.10 13.84
N GLY A 332 31.01 -9.74 13.62
CA GLY A 332 30.27 -8.77 14.42
C GLY A 332 30.78 -7.34 14.37
N GLN A 333 31.60 -6.98 13.35
CA GLN A 333 32.17 -5.64 13.25
C GLN A 333 31.35 -4.70 12.36
N ASP A 334 30.47 -5.26 11.57
CA ASP A 334 29.61 -4.52 10.67
C ASP A 334 28.15 -4.89 10.91
N THR A 335 27.28 -3.88 10.90
CA THR A 335 25.85 -4.02 11.19
C THR A 335 25.05 -3.26 10.14
N ILE A 336 24.06 -3.93 9.57
CA ILE A 336 23.08 -3.35 8.65
C ILE A 336 21.76 -3.23 9.42
N PRO A 337 21.29 -2.01 9.73
CA PRO A 337 19.98 -1.82 10.34
C PRO A 337 18.89 -2.21 9.35
N LEU A 338 17.86 -2.93 9.81
CA LEU A 338 16.75 -3.35 8.98
C LEU A 338 15.46 -2.66 9.42
N ILE A 339 15.03 -2.84 10.69
CA ILE A 339 13.87 -2.12 11.23
C ILE A 339 13.96 -2.08 12.77
N SER A 340 13.56 -0.96 13.35
CA SER A 340 13.28 -0.81 14.78
C SER A 340 11.88 -0.27 14.96
N ILE A 341 11.10 -0.91 15.84
CA ILE A 341 9.75 -0.47 16.24
C ILE A 341 9.79 -0.36 17.77
N PRO A 342 10.13 0.82 18.32
CA PRO A 342 10.31 1.03 19.75
C PRO A 342 9.00 1.01 20.55
N ALA A 343 7.86 1.13 19.88
CA ALA A 343 6.54 1.04 20.47
C ALA A 343 5.62 0.27 19.51
N TRP A 344 5.53 -1.04 19.73
CA TRP A 344 4.64 -1.88 18.94
C TRP A 344 3.18 -1.54 19.22
N ASP A 345 2.40 -1.45 18.15
CA ASP A 345 0.94 -1.35 18.21
C ASP A 345 0.33 -2.38 17.26
N PHE A 346 -0.41 -3.33 17.81
CA PHE A 346 -1.08 -4.40 17.06
C PHE A 346 -2.02 -3.87 15.97
N ASN A 347 -2.59 -2.68 16.14
CA ASN A 347 -3.47 -2.06 15.16
C ASN A 347 -2.73 -1.44 13.97
N TRP A 348 -1.41 -1.18 14.10
CA TRP A 348 -0.58 -0.52 13.10
C TRP A 348 0.56 -1.40 12.62
N GLN A 349 0.24 -2.61 12.25
CA GLN A 349 1.17 -3.50 11.57
C GLN A 349 1.40 -3.00 10.14
N GLY A 350 2.60 -3.24 9.58
CA GLY A 350 2.95 -2.69 8.29
C GLY A 350 3.82 -3.62 7.45
N PHE A 351 3.73 -3.43 6.12
CA PHE A 351 4.64 -3.97 5.13
C PHE A 351 5.65 -2.86 4.80
N PHE A 352 6.89 -3.02 5.25
CA PHE A 352 7.89 -1.97 5.16
C PHE A 352 8.84 -2.25 4.00
N THR A 353 8.67 -1.54 2.89
CA THR A 353 9.51 -1.65 1.70
C THR A 353 10.70 -0.73 1.82
N PHE A 354 11.92 -1.24 1.61
CA PHE A 354 13.12 -0.42 1.58
C PHE A 354 13.11 0.56 0.39
N PRO A 355 13.71 1.76 0.49
CA PRO A 355 13.77 2.70 -0.63
C PRO A 355 14.57 2.19 -1.83
N TYR A 356 15.53 1.30 -1.56
CA TYR A 356 16.40 0.64 -2.53
C TYR A 356 16.54 -0.84 -2.19
N LEU A 357 16.87 -1.66 -3.18
CA LEU A 357 17.26 -3.04 -2.92
C LEU A 357 18.42 -3.06 -1.93
N THR A 358 18.22 -3.67 -0.78
CA THR A 358 19.17 -3.61 0.34
C THR A 358 20.01 -4.89 0.41
N LYS A 359 21.30 -4.78 0.07
CA LYS A 359 22.23 -5.92 0.07
C LYS A 359 22.48 -6.45 1.48
N ILE A 360 22.26 -7.76 1.64
CA ILE A 360 22.69 -8.52 2.83
C ILE A 360 23.70 -9.57 2.37
N PRO A 361 25.00 -9.42 2.70
CA PRO A 361 26.04 -10.32 2.21
C PRO A 361 25.96 -11.74 2.77
N ALA A 362 26.46 -12.70 2.00
CA ALA A 362 26.59 -14.09 2.43
C ALA A 362 27.36 -14.22 3.77
N GLY A 363 26.86 -15.10 4.64
CA GLY A 363 27.43 -15.33 5.96
C GLY A 363 26.99 -14.34 7.04
N TYR A 364 26.30 -13.25 6.69
CA TYR A 364 25.66 -12.38 7.68
C TYR A 364 24.57 -13.15 8.43
N VAL A 365 24.29 -12.70 9.63
CA VAL A 365 23.22 -13.22 10.48
C VAL A 365 22.19 -12.11 10.68
N VAL A 366 20.95 -12.35 10.29
CA VAL A 366 19.81 -11.50 10.65
C VAL A 366 19.40 -11.83 12.08
N HIS A 367 19.28 -10.84 12.92
CA HIS A 367 18.82 -10.90 14.29
C HIS A 367 17.43 -10.28 14.36
N GLY A 368 16.45 -11.00 14.91
CA GLY A 368 15.15 -10.49 15.28
C GLY A 368 15.00 -10.51 16.78
N ILE A 369 14.75 -9.36 17.37
CA ILE A 369 14.58 -9.20 18.83
C ILE A 369 13.20 -8.62 19.06
N ALA A 370 12.38 -9.31 19.87
CA ALA A 370 11.06 -8.85 20.25
C ALA A 370 10.87 -8.92 21.76
N THR A 371 10.29 -7.89 22.32
CA THR A 371 9.95 -7.80 23.76
C THR A 371 8.44 -7.86 23.95
N TYR A 372 8.00 -8.64 24.94
CA TYR A 372 6.60 -8.89 25.29
C TYR A 372 6.37 -8.55 26.75
N ASP A 373 5.26 -7.85 27.04
CA ASP A 373 4.85 -7.49 28.40
C ASP A 373 3.55 -8.23 28.80
N ASN A 374 3.70 -9.38 29.47
CA ASN A 374 2.59 -10.16 30.03
C ASN A 374 2.30 -9.76 31.48
N THR A 375 2.37 -8.48 31.83
CA THR A 375 2.07 -7.99 33.17
C THR A 375 0.66 -7.41 33.27
N ALA A 376 0.13 -7.29 34.48
CA ALA A 376 -1.16 -6.63 34.75
C ALA A 376 -1.13 -5.11 34.50
N SER A 377 0.04 -4.51 34.31
CA SER A 377 0.18 -3.08 33.95
C SER A 377 0.13 -2.81 32.46
N ASN A 378 0.26 -3.84 31.62
CA ASN A 378 0.04 -3.70 30.18
C ASN A 378 -1.46 -3.57 29.87
N PRO A 379 -1.93 -2.42 29.38
CA PRO A 379 -3.36 -2.22 29.10
C PRO A 379 -3.88 -3.08 27.93
N PHE A 380 -2.99 -3.63 27.11
CA PHE A 380 -3.31 -4.50 25.98
C PHE A 380 -3.28 -5.98 26.32
N ASN A 381 -2.93 -6.35 27.57
CA ASN A 381 -2.96 -7.76 27.97
C ASN A 381 -4.40 -8.29 27.92
N PRO A 382 -4.69 -9.31 27.10
CA PRO A 382 -6.05 -9.84 26.98
C PRO A 382 -6.50 -10.64 28.22
N ASN A 383 -5.56 -10.96 29.13
CA ASN A 383 -5.82 -11.76 30.30
C ASN A 383 -5.78 -10.92 31.60
N ASP A 384 -6.88 -10.88 32.35
CA ASP A 384 -6.95 -10.28 33.70
C ASP A 384 -7.54 -11.29 34.70
N PRO A 385 -6.75 -11.88 35.62
CA PRO A 385 -5.29 -11.67 35.80
C PRO A 385 -4.45 -12.29 34.67
N PRO A 386 -3.19 -11.83 34.47
CA PRO A 386 -2.28 -12.37 33.47
C PRO A 386 -2.18 -13.90 33.54
N ALA A 387 -2.23 -14.55 32.40
CA ALA A 387 -2.12 -16.00 32.24
C ALA A 387 -0.84 -16.37 31.43
N LEU A 388 -0.50 -17.66 31.36
CA LEU A 388 0.57 -18.12 30.49
C LEU A 388 0.17 -17.90 29.03
N VAL A 389 1.03 -17.20 28.27
CA VAL A 389 0.85 -16.99 26.83
C VAL A 389 1.86 -17.84 26.08
N GLN A 390 1.42 -18.49 24.98
CA GLN A 390 2.23 -19.38 24.15
C GLN A 390 2.03 -19.02 22.68
N TYR A 391 2.80 -19.70 21.81
CA TYR A 391 2.59 -19.62 20.37
C TYR A 391 1.19 -20.10 19.99
N GLY A 392 0.51 -19.31 19.16
CA GLY A 392 -0.80 -19.63 18.62
C GLY A 392 -1.34 -18.50 17.75
N ASP A 393 -2.37 -18.83 17.00
CA ASP A 393 -2.91 -17.95 15.97
C ASP A 393 -3.97 -16.97 16.51
N ASN A 394 -4.57 -17.26 17.70
CA ASN A 394 -5.57 -16.36 18.27
C ASN A 394 -4.92 -15.07 18.80
N THR A 395 -5.63 -13.96 18.74
CA THR A 395 -5.18 -12.64 19.24
C THR A 395 -4.73 -12.68 20.71
N GLY A 396 -5.29 -13.58 21.51
CA GLY A 396 -4.89 -13.81 22.91
C GLY A 396 -3.68 -14.71 23.11
N ASP A 397 -3.24 -15.43 22.09
CA ASP A 397 -1.96 -16.11 22.00
C ASP A 397 -0.88 -15.12 21.56
N GLU A 398 0.33 -15.58 21.24
CA GLU A 398 1.38 -14.71 20.72
C GLU A 398 2.16 -15.35 19.59
N MET A 399 2.71 -14.46 18.73
CA MET A 399 3.58 -14.84 17.64
C MET A 399 4.95 -14.14 17.73
N PHE A 400 5.94 -14.74 17.10
CA PHE A 400 7.23 -14.16 16.82
C PHE A 400 7.55 -14.45 15.36
N PHE A 401 7.29 -13.47 14.48
CA PHE A 401 7.63 -13.60 13.06
C PHE A 401 8.33 -12.36 12.54
N VAL A 402 9.27 -12.59 11.61
CA VAL A 402 9.80 -11.56 10.72
C VAL A 402 9.77 -12.15 9.31
N PHE A 403 8.94 -11.60 8.45
CA PHE A 403 8.93 -11.90 7.04
C PHE A 403 9.83 -10.90 6.32
N PHE A 404 10.51 -11.35 5.27
CA PHE A 404 11.30 -10.46 4.41
C PHE A 404 11.29 -10.99 2.98
N ASP A 405 10.93 -10.11 2.06
CA ASP A 405 11.02 -10.40 0.63
C ASP A 405 12.41 -10.08 0.12
N TYR A 406 12.94 -10.97 -0.71
CA TYR A 406 14.28 -10.81 -1.27
C TYR A 406 14.41 -11.44 -2.66
N VAL A 407 15.46 -11.05 -3.35
CA VAL A 407 15.98 -11.71 -4.55
C VAL A 407 17.46 -12.06 -4.37
N PRO A 408 18.03 -13.00 -5.13
CA PRO A 408 19.48 -13.14 -5.23
C PRO A 408 20.13 -11.81 -5.64
N TYR A 409 21.19 -11.41 -4.94
CA TYR A 409 21.88 -10.15 -5.21
C TYR A 409 22.58 -10.14 -6.56
N GLU A 410 22.51 -9.02 -7.27
CA GLU A 410 23.33 -8.68 -8.43
C GLU A 410 24.03 -7.34 -8.21
N GLU A 411 25.20 -7.16 -8.87
CA GLU A 411 25.99 -5.93 -8.75
C GLU A 411 25.20 -4.72 -9.29
N GLY A 412 25.01 -3.70 -8.46
CA GLY A 412 24.25 -2.49 -8.79
C GLY A 412 22.83 -2.46 -8.22
N ASP A 413 22.41 -3.51 -7.51
CA ASP A 413 21.09 -3.55 -6.86
C ASP A 413 20.88 -2.38 -5.90
N GLU A 414 21.93 -1.91 -5.24
CA GLU A 414 21.88 -0.80 -4.30
C GLU A 414 21.49 0.55 -4.94
N ASP A 415 21.57 0.63 -6.28
CA ASP A 415 21.15 1.80 -7.06
C ASP A 415 19.70 1.67 -7.60
N ILE A 416 19.06 0.51 -7.41
CA ILE A 416 17.69 0.25 -7.88
C ILE A 416 16.70 0.74 -6.82
N SER A 417 15.96 1.81 -7.14
CA SER A 417 14.92 2.35 -6.29
C SER A 417 13.65 1.48 -6.33
N LEU A 418 13.04 1.29 -5.16
CA LEU A 418 11.75 0.64 -4.97
C LEU A 418 10.62 1.66 -4.75
N GLU A 419 10.96 2.97 -4.76
CA GLU A 419 9.95 4.01 -4.70
C GLU A 419 9.10 3.99 -5.98
N THR A 420 7.82 3.73 -5.82
CA THR A 420 6.86 3.79 -6.93
C THR A 420 6.30 5.19 -7.02
N PRO A 421 6.41 5.88 -8.17
CA PRO A 421 5.71 7.14 -8.35
C PRO A 421 4.20 6.89 -8.25
N LEU A 422 3.58 7.33 -7.17
CA LEU A 422 2.12 7.33 -7.07
C LEU A 422 1.55 8.33 -8.08
N LEU A 423 0.40 8.02 -8.67
CA LEU A 423 -0.31 8.91 -9.60
C LEU A 423 -0.75 10.24 -8.96
N SER A 424 -0.69 10.32 -7.62
CA SER A 424 -1.03 11.52 -6.84
C SER A 424 0.06 12.59 -6.74
N SER A 425 1.27 12.35 -7.25
CA SER A 425 2.26 13.41 -7.29
C SER A 425 1.80 14.49 -8.26
N VAL A 426 1.71 15.73 -7.77
CA VAL A 426 1.36 16.94 -8.54
C VAL A 426 2.48 17.23 -9.55
N THR A 427 2.61 16.38 -10.55
CA THR A 427 3.11 16.78 -11.85
C THR A 427 1.90 17.44 -12.52
N PRO A 428 2.00 18.65 -13.09
CA PRO A 428 0.91 19.16 -13.89
C PRO A 428 0.59 18.05 -14.90
N LEU A 429 -0.61 17.50 -14.81
CA LEU A 429 -1.13 16.61 -15.85
C LEU A 429 -0.91 17.35 -17.18
N GLU A 430 0.09 16.97 -17.97
CA GLU A 430 -0.21 16.87 -19.37
C GLU A 430 -1.46 16.00 -19.37
N GLN A 431 -2.62 16.59 -19.59
CA GLN A 431 -3.86 15.87 -19.76
C GLN A 431 -3.51 14.72 -20.69
N GLU A 432 -3.47 13.49 -20.19
CA GLU A 432 -3.50 12.34 -21.07
C GLU A 432 -4.80 12.52 -21.83
N VAL A 433 -4.64 12.95 -23.06
CA VAL A 433 -5.77 13.04 -23.97
C VAL A 433 -6.27 11.61 -24.04
N PRO A 434 -7.54 11.35 -23.65
CA PRO A 434 -8.09 10.02 -23.56
C PRO A 434 -7.76 9.23 -24.83
N SER A 435 -7.03 8.13 -24.76
CA SER A 435 -6.44 7.51 -25.93
C SER A 435 -7.41 6.57 -26.66
N ILE A 436 -7.46 6.68 -27.98
CA ILE A 436 -8.11 5.67 -28.84
C ILE A 436 -7.02 4.65 -29.22
N LYS A 437 -7.20 3.38 -28.87
CA LYS A 437 -6.28 2.30 -29.29
C LYS A 437 -6.89 1.51 -30.44
N LEU A 438 -6.11 1.24 -31.49
CA LEU A 438 -6.48 0.48 -32.68
C LEU A 438 -5.78 -0.88 -32.64
N GLN A 439 -6.54 -1.99 -32.45
CA GLN A 439 -5.98 -3.34 -32.35
C GLN A 439 -6.79 -4.36 -33.17
N PRO A 440 -6.14 -5.30 -33.89
CA PRO A 440 -4.69 -5.31 -34.19
C PRO A 440 -4.33 -4.21 -35.20
N ASN A 441 -3.07 -3.79 -35.16
CA ASN A 441 -2.49 -2.91 -36.19
C ASN A 441 -1.07 -3.38 -36.49
N PRO A 442 -0.82 -4.05 -37.63
CA PRO A 442 -1.66 -4.21 -38.83
C PRO A 442 -2.93 -5.06 -38.62
N ALA A 443 -3.99 -4.72 -39.37
CA ALA A 443 -5.27 -5.40 -39.37
C ALA A 443 -5.58 -6.06 -40.71
N SER A 444 -6.22 -7.25 -40.70
CA SER A 444 -6.61 -7.95 -41.93
C SER A 444 -8.11 -7.81 -42.27
N ASP A 445 -8.97 -8.06 -41.30
CA ASP A 445 -10.43 -8.10 -41.51
C ASP A 445 -11.18 -7.06 -40.68
N ARG A 446 -10.72 -6.85 -39.44
CA ARG A 446 -11.36 -5.95 -38.46
C ARG A 446 -10.33 -5.28 -37.55
N VAL A 447 -10.69 -4.10 -37.05
CA VAL A 447 -9.97 -3.35 -36.02
C VAL A 447 -10.90 -3.14 -34.85
N GLN A 448 -10.47 -3.46 -33.67
CA GLN A 448 -11.10 -3.10 -32.41
C GLN A 448 -10.68 -1.67 -32.06
N LEU A 449 -11.63 -0.87 -31.64
CA LEU A 449 -11.46 0.50 -31.22
C LEU A 449 -11.67 0.52 -29.69
N LEU A 450 -10.60 0.57 -28.93
CA LEU A 450 -10.67 0.80 -27.49
C LEU A 450 -10.66 2.31 -27.27
N VAL A 451 -11.76 2.84 -26.74
CA VAL A 451 -11.96 4.29 -26.61
C VAL A 451 -12.41 4.63 -25.19
N HIS A 452 -11.94 5.75 -24.71
CA HIS A 452 -12.41 6.26 -23.42
C HIS A 452 -13.95 6.42 -23.42
N PRO A 453 -14.67 6.07 -22.34
CA PRO A 453 -16.14 6.16 -22.28
C PRO A 453 -16.71 7.54 -22.66
N SER A 454 -15.99 8.63 -22.42
CA SER A 454 -16.41 10.00 -22.81
C SER A 454 -16.54 10.21 -24.31
N TYR A 455 -15.93 9.35 -25.13
CA TYR A 455 -16.04 9.42 -26.62
C TYR A 455 -17.18 8.58 -27.19
N VAL A 456 -17.91 7.84 -26.38
CA VAL A 456 -19.09 7.11 -26.84
C VAL A 456 -20.09 8.12 -27.40
N GLY A 457 -20.49 7.94 -28.69
CA GLY A 457 -21.30 8.89 -29.44
C GLY A 457 -20.52 9.89 -30.28
N ALA A 458 -19.21 10.07 -30.08
CA ALA A 458 -18.40 10.92 -30.95
C ALA A 458 -18.18 10.30 -32.35
N ALA A 459 -17.96 11.14 -33.33
CA ALA A 459 -17.72 10.71 -34.71
C ALA A 459 -16.24 10.37 -34.96
N TRP A 460 -16.01 9.40 -35.86
CA TRP A 460 -14.69 9.06 -36.37
C TRP A 460 -14.74 8.91 -37.90
N GLN A 461 -13.57 9.02 -38.53
CA GLN A 461 -13.43 8.74 -39.97
C GLN A 461 -12.09 8.06 -40.28
N LEU A 462 -12.10 7.23 -41.32
CA LEU A 462 -10.93 6.59 -41.89
C LEU A 462 -10.60 7.22 -43.23
N LEU A 463 -9.37 7.69 -43.41
CA LEU A 463 -8.92 8.39 -44.61
C LEU A 463 -7.86 7.55 -45.33
N ASP A 464 -7.83 7.58 -46.67
CA ASP A 464 -6.67 7.10 -47.42
C ASP A 464 -5.52 8.13 -47.37
N LEU A 465 -4.34 7.76 -47.88
CA LEU A 465 -3.17 8.65 -47.89
C LEU A 465 -3.35 9.91 -48.74
N GLY A 466 -4.37 9.94 -49.61
CA GLY A 466 -4.78 11.12 -50.37
C GLY A 466 -5.70 12.05 -49.60
N GLY A 467 -6.05 11.72 -48.33
CA GLY A 467 -7.00 12.49 -47.52
C GLY A 467 -8.46 12.25 -47.82
N ARG A 468 -8.78 11.27 -48.67
CA ARG A 468 -10.17 10.94 -49.02
C ARG A 468 -10.75 10.02 -47.94
N THR A 469 -11.92 10.37 -47.40
CA THR A 469 -12.66 9.54 -46.46
C THR A 469 -13.13 8.24 -47.13
N VAL A 470 -12.70 7.10 -46.59
CA VAL A 470 -13.07 5.76 -47.07
C VAL A 470 -14.12 5.10 -46.17
N GLN A 471 -14.20 5.49 -44.90
CA GLN A 471 -15.21 5.01 -43.97
C GLN A 471 -15.47 6.04 -42.87
N THR A 472 -16.70 6.08 -42.32
CA THR A 472 -17.06 6.93 -41.16
C THR A 472 -17.97 6.18 -40.22
N GLY A 473 -18.01 6.63 -38.98
CA GLY A 473 -18.93 6.09 -37.97
C GLY A 473 -18.99 6.94 -36.72
N THR A 474 -19.65 6.40 -35.71
CA THR A 474 -19.64 6.92 -34.32
C THR A 474 -19.31 5.80 -33.39
N PHE A 475 -18.59 6.08 -32.32
CA PHE A 475 -18.28 5.08 -31.28
C PHE A 475 -19.56 4.67 -30.56
N ARG A 476 -19.88 3.37 -30.56
CA ARG A 476 -21.10 2.83 -29.96
C ARG A 476 -20.92 2.37 -28.52
N SER A 477 -19.69 2.08 -28.16
CA SER A 477 -19.28 1.66 -26.82
C SER A 477 -17.78 1.94 -26.61
N ALA A 478 -17.30 1.82 -25.39
CA ALA A 478 -15.87 1.94 -25.07
C ALA A 478 -15.01 0.86 -25.79
N ASN A 479 -15.63 -0.24 -26.24
CA ASN A 479 -15.01 -1.29 -27.02
C ASN A 479 -15.84 -1.48 -28.31
N ASP A 480 -15.54 -0.72 -29.34
CA ASP A 480 -16.23 -0.78 -30.65
C ASP A 480 -15.32 -1.45 -31.68
N ARG A 481 -15.82 -1.70 -32.86
CA ARG A 481 -15.08 -2.33 -33.95
C ARG A 481 -15.48 -1.83 -35.31
N ILE A 482 -14.52 -1.76 -36.20
CA ILE A 482 -14.74 -1.48 -37.64
C ILE A 482 -14.28 -2.67 -38.49
N LEU A 483 -15.00 -2.94 -39.56
CA LEU A 483 -14.62 -3.93 -40.56
C LEU A 483 -13.78 -3.27 -41.63
N VAL A 484 -12.59 -3.79 -41.88
CA VAL A 484 -11.62 -3.26 -42.84
C VAL A 484 -11.27 -4.25 -43.95
N GLY A 485 -11.78 -5.50 -43.89
CA GLY A 485 -11.46 -6.56 -44.85
C GLY A 485 -11.89 -6.26 -46.33
N ALA A 486 -12.73 -5.26 -46.55
CA ALA A 486 -13.09 -4.83 -47.89
C ALA A 486 -12.22 -3.68 -48.43
N LEU A 487 -11.35 -3.11 -47.59
CA LEU A 487 -10.43 -2.03 -47.99
C LEU A 487 -9.16 -2.63 -48.60
N PRO A 488 -8.54 -2.00 -49.60
CA PRO A 488 -7.25 -2.42 -50.11
C PRO A 488 -6.16 -2.44 -49.04
N GLU A 489 -5.17 -3.33 -49.21
CA GLU A 489 -3.96 -3.28 -48.41
C GLU A 489 -3.29 -1.91 -48.50
N GLY A 490 -2.81 -1.39 -47.38
CA GLY A 490 -2.15 -0.10 -47.34
C GLY A 490 -2.20 0.60 -46.01
N VAL A 491 -1.74 1.84 -45.99
CA VAL A 491 -1.76 2.72 -44.84
C VAL A 491 -2.95 3.65 -44.92
N TYR A 492 -3.66 3.74 -43.81
CA TYR A 492 -4.82 4.61 -43.61
C TYR A 492 -4.62 5.51 -42.41
N MET A 493 -5.31 6.63 -42.38
CA MET A 493 -5.31 7.55 -41.26
C MET A 493 -6.68 7.49 -40.55
N PHE A 494 -6.70 6.94 -39.33
CA PHE A 494 -7.90 6.97 -38.51
C PHE A 494 -7.94 8.30 -37.77
N GLN A 495 -9.02 9.05 -37.95
CA GLN A 495 -9.23 10.33 -37.29
C GLN A 495 -10.43 10.26 -36.35
N GLY A 496 -10.18 10.58 -35.08
CA GLY A 496 -11.16 10.65 -34.01
C GLY A 496 -11.05 11.97 -33.23
N PRO A 497 -11.74 12.09 -32.08
CA PRO A 497 -11.74 13.31 -31.27
C PRO A 497 -10.35 13.77 -30.82
N GLU A 498 -9.40 12.85 -30.66
CA GLU A 498 -8.03 13.10 -30.21
C GLU A 498 -7.05 13.48 -31.32
N GLY A 499 -7.46 13.41 -32.54
CA GLY A 499 -6.59 13.62 -33.69
C GLY A 499 -6.50 12.40 -34.60
N THR A 500 -5.34 12.18 -35.20
CA THR A 500 -5.17 11.21 -36.29
C THR A 500 -4.13 10.16 -35.93
N GLN A 501 -4.47 8.87 -36.10
CA GLN A 501 -3.60 7.71 -35.89
C GLN A 501 -3.41 6.89 -37.15
N ARG A 502 -2.27 6.26 -37.31
CA ARG A 502 -1.98 5.38 -38.43
C ARG A 502 -2.60 4.00 -38.23
N LEU A 503 -3.35 3.53 -39.23
CA LEU A 503 -3.84 2.16 -39.34
C LEU A 503 -3.23 1.49 -40.59
N VAL A 504 -2.66 0.30 -40.41
CA VAL A 504 -2.13 -0.51 -41.51
C VAL A 504 -3.10 -1.66 -41.77
N ILE A 505 -3.51 -1.84 -43.04
CA ILE A 505 -4.33 -2.97 -43.48
C ILE A 505 -3.45 -3.92 -44.30
N GLN A 506 -3.45 -5.19 -43.92
CA GLN A 506 -2.67 -6.25 -44.53
C GLN A 506 -3.48 -7.56 -44.50
N HIS A 507 -3.80 -8.12 -45.67
CA HIS A 507 -4.62 -9.33 -45.85
C HIS A 507 -3.78 -10.60 -45.98
#